data_ff0be80e0e29b3b60506e60dbd828452
#
_entry.id   ff0be80e0e29b3b60506e60dbd828452
#
_cell.length_a   1.000
_cell.length_b   1.000
_cell.length_c   1.000
_cell.angle_alpha   90.00
_cell.angle_beta   90.00
_cell.angle_gamma   90.00
#
_symmetry.space_group_name_H-M   'P 1'
#
loop_
_entity.id
_entity.type
_entity.pdbx_description
1 polymer ?
#
loop_
_entity_poly.entity_id
_entity_poly.type
_entity_poly.pdbx_seq_one_letter_code
_entity_poly.pdbx_strand_id
1 'polypeptide(L)'
;ERQEFLAEIGLEESGVSRLIRAAYGLLDLQTYFTAGPDEVRAWTFMRGSKAPQCAGIIHTDFEKGFIRAEVIKYDDYVTLGSEAAVKEAGKMSVEGKEYIVQDGDIMHFRFNV
;
A
#
# COMPACT_ATOMS: atom_id res chain seq x y z
N GLU A 1 -3.46 -15.32 -23.50
CA GLU A 1 -4.50 -14.82 -22.97
C GLU A 1 -4.23 -13.44 -22.42
N ARG A 2 -4.36 -13.17 -21.19
CA ARG A 2 -4.17 -11.80 -20.77
C ARG A 2 -2.75 -11.31 -21.07
N GLN A 3 -1.78 -12.13 -20.88
CA GLN A 3 -0.42 -11.79 -21.17
C GLN A 3 -0.20 -11.57 -22.64
N GLU A 4 -0.73 -12.46 -23.44
CA GLU A 4 -0.60 -12.30 -24.86
C GLU A 4 -1.31 -11.08 -25.36
N PHE A 5 -2.46 -10.84 -24.76
CA PHE A 5 -3.23 -9.68 -25.11
C PHE A 5 -2.44 -8.43 -24.85
N LEU A 6 -1.81 -8.36 -23.68
CA LEU A 6 -0.99 -7.22 -23.35
C LEU A 6 0.21 -7.11 -24.25
N ALA A 7 0.76 -8.25 -24.64
CA ALA A 7 1.92 -8.22 -25.50
C ALA A 7 1.57 -7.62 -26.85
N GLU A 8 0.35 -7.80 -27.27
CA GLU A 8 -0.04 -7.30 -28.56
C GLU A 8 -0.48 -5.89 -28.57
N ILE A 9 -1.54 -5.63 -27.86
CA ILE A 9 -2.05 -4.31 -27.90
C ILE A 9 -1.21 -3.44 -27.10
N GLY A 10 -0.49 -4.05 -26.26
CA GLY A 10 0.11 -3.25 -25.33
C GLY A 10 1.57 -3.17 -25.38
N LEU A 11 2.16 -3.47 -26.50
CA LEU A 11 3.59 -3.29 -26.54
C LEU A 11 3.99 -1.94 -26.04
N GLU A 12 3.27 -0.90 -26.45
CA GLU A 12 3.53 0.43 -25.95
C GLU A 12 3.23 0.53 -24.49
N GLU A 13 2.07 0.04 -24.15
CA GLU A 13 1.65 0.06 -22.76
C GLU A 13 2.64 -0.69 -21.91
N SER A 14 3.07 -1.82 -22.42
CA SER A 14 4.07 -2.63 -21.74
C SER A 14 5.35 -1.86 -21.53
N GLY A 15 5.77 -1.10 -22.54
CA GLY A 15 6.96 -0.28 -22.45
C GLY A 15 6.81 0.82 -21.42
N VAL A 16 5.65 1.46 -21.40
CA VAL A 16 5.37 2.51 -20.43
C VAL A 16 5.38 1.93 -19.02
N SER A 17 4.77 0.77 -18.84
CA SER A 17 4.74 0.14 -17.53
C SER A 17 6.15 -0.19 -17.03
N ARG A 18 7.01 -0.66 -17.93
CA ARG A 18 8.38 -0.94 -17.54
C ARG A 18 9.11 0.32 -17.14
N LEU A 19 8.89 1.40 -17.89
CA LEU A 19 9.53 2.66 -17.59
C LEU A 19 9.11 3.17 -16.23
N ILE A 20 7.84 3.08 -15.93
CA ILE A 20 7.32 3.53 -14.64
C ILE A 20 7.93 2.71 -13.51
N ARG A 21 7.98 1.39 -13.67
CA ARG A 21 8.57 0.55 -12.64
C ARG A 21 10.05 0.83 -12.45
N ALA A 22 10.76 1.08 -13.56
CA ALA A 22 12.17 1.40 -13.46
C ALA A 22 12.37 2.73 -12.75
N ALA A 23 11.53 3.70 -13.05
CA ALA A 23 11.61 5.00 -12.40
C ALA A 23 11.34 4.88 -10.91
N TYR A 24 10.33 4.10 -10.53
CA TYR A 24 10.05 3.88 -9.11
C TYR A 24 11.23 3.20 -8.42
N GLY A 25 11.84 2.22 -9.09
CA GLY A 25 12.99 1.54 -8.52
C GLY A 25 14.17 2.47 -8.32
N LEU A 26 14.44 3.32 -9.30
CA LEU A 26 15.54 4.27 -9.19
C LEU A 26 15.31 5.30 -8.10
N LEU A 27 14.04 5.66 -7.86
CA LEU A 27 13.71 6.64 -6.85
C LEU A 27 13.41 6.02 -5.50
N ASP A 28 13.49 4.69 -5.41
CA ASP A 28 13.17 3.96 -4.17
C ASP A 28 11.75 4.23 -3.70
N LEU A 29 10.83 4.29 -4.64
CA LEU A 29 9.42 4.54 -4.32
C LEU A 29 8.63 3.24 -4.29
N GLN A 30 7.68 3.19 -3.38
CA GLN A 30 6.78 2.05 -3.23
C GLN A 30 5.38 2.58 -3.02
N THR A 31 4.41 1.69 -2.97
CA THR A 31 3.00 2.07 -2.85
C THR A 31 2.36 1.34 -1.70
N TYR A 32 1.56 2.07 -0.91
CA TYR A 32 0.68 1.43 0.06
C TYR A 32 -0.75 1.92 -0.22
N PHE A 33 -1.74 1.22 0.33
CA PHE A 33 -3.14 1.50 0.07
C PHE A 33 -3.88 1.82 1.34
N THR A 34 -4.88 2.69 1.23
CA THR A 34 -5.86 2.85 2.28
C THR A 34 -7.22 2.52 1.70
N ALA A 35 -8.04 1.82 2.48
CA ALA A 35 -9.35 1.40 2.04
C ALA A 35 -10.39 2.01 2.96
N GLY A 36 -11.32 2.78 2.39
CA GLY A 36 -12.43 3.34 3.13
C GLY A 36 -13.73 2.74 2.62
N PRO A 37 -14.84 3.17 3.20
CA PRO A 37 -16.14 2.64 2.77
C PRO A 37 -16.44 2.92 1.30
N ASP A 38 -15.96 4.06 0.82
CA ASP A 38 -16.31 4.52 -0.51
C ASP A 38 -15.20 4.38 -1.52
N GLU A 39 -13.95 4.22 -1.08
CA GLU A 39 -12.88 4.16 -2.06
C GLU A 39 -11.62 3.53 -1.48
N VAL A 40 -10.80 3.04 -2.40
CA VAL A 40 -9.46 2.56 -2.09
C VAL A 40 -8.52 3.55 -2.76
N ARG A 41 -7.52 4.02 -2.04
CA ARG A 41 -6.54 4.96 -2.58
C ARG A 41 -5.13 4.43 -2.46
N ALA A 42 -4.32 4.75 -3.44
CA ALA A 42 -2.91 4.37 -3.46
C ALA A 42 -2.07 5.59 -3.09
N TRP A 43 -1.05 5.37 -2.28
CA TRP A 43 -0.15 6.42 -1.83
C TRP A 43 1.27 5.99 -2.11
N THR A 44 2.08 6.92 -2.56
CA THR A 44 3.48 6.66 -2.88
C THR A 44 4.35 7.04 -1.69
N PHE A 45 5.30 6.19 -1.33
CA PHE A 45 6.20 6.47 -0.22
C PHE A 45 7.60 5.98 -0.57
N MET A 46 8.58 6.49 0.15
CA MET A 46 9.97 6.08 -0.06
C MET A 46 10.24 4.81 0.71
N ARG A 47 10.93 3.87 0.07
CA ARG A 47 11.31 2.63 0.71
C ARG A 47 12.02 2.92 2.03
N GLY A 48 11.70 2.14 3.03
CA GLY A 48 12.29 2.32 4.33
C GLY A 48 11.54 3.26 5.24
N SER A 49 10.46 3.87 4.75
CA SER A 49 9.65 4.77 5.58
C SER A 49 8.92 3.98 6.64
N LYS A 50 8.83 4.57 7.82
CA LYS A 50 8.09 3.96 8.92
C LYS A 50 6.64 4.40 8.88
N ALA A 51 5.80 3.69 9.61
CA ALA A 51 4.36 3.92 9.57
C ALA A 51 3.97 5.37 9.83
N PRO A 52 4.54 6.07 10.82
CA PRO A 52 4.16 7.48 11.01
C PRO A 52 4.50 8.35 9.81
N GLN A 53 5.63 8.09 9.17
CA GLN A 53 6.01 8.87 8.00
C GLN A 53 5.03 8.66 6.87
N CYS A 54 4.58 7.43 6.70
CA CYS A 54 3.59 7.12 5.67
C CYS A 54 2.25 7.77 5.98
N ALA A 55 1.86 7.78 7.25
CA ALA A 55 0.63 8.47 7.65
C ALA A 55 0.74 9.97 7.34
N GLY A 56 1.94 10.51 7.47
CA GLY A 56 2.20 11.92 7.20
C GLY A 56 2.01 12.30 5.74
N ILE A 57 2.11 11.33 4.85
CA ILE A 57 1.87 11.59 3.44
C ILE A 57 0.42 11.98 3.21
N ILE A 58 -0.49 11.40 3.99
CA ILE A 58 -1.91 11.74 3.90
C ILE A 58 -2.16 13.11 4.53
N HIS A 59 -1.64 13.30 5.73
CA HIS A 59 -1.80 14.57 6.43
C HIS A 59 -0.78 14.64 7.56
N THR A 60 -0.18 15.81 7.76
CA THR A 60 0.85 15.96 8.78
C THR A 60 0.34 15.64 10.18
N ASP A 61 -0.93 15.93 10.45
CA ASP A 61 -1.50 15.64 11.76
C ASP A 61 -1.53 14.14 12.03
N PHE A 62 -1.65 13.33 11.01
CA PHE A 62 -1.66 11.87 11.17
C PHE A 62 -0.30 11.38 11.62
N GLU A 63 0.74 12.02 11.17
CA GLU A 63 2.10 11.66 11.60
C GLU A 63 2.30 12.07 13.06
N LYS A 64 1.93 13.30 13.39
CA LYS A 64 2.12 13.81 14.75
C LYS A 64 1.31 13.06 15.78
N GLY A 65 0.10 12.71 15.42
CA GLY A 65 -0.79 12.03 16.35
C GLY A 65 -0.83 10.54 16.22
N PHE A 66 0.12 9.97 15.49
CA PHE A 66 0.13 8.54 15.20
C PHE A 66 0.08 7.70 16.48
N ILE A 67 -0.80 6.72 16.51
CA ILE A 67 -0.90 5.79 17.63
C ILE A 67 -0.42 4.41 17.18
N ARG A 68 -1.04 3.89 16.13
CA ARG A 68 -0.69 2.58 15.59
C ARG A 68 -1.26 2.45 14.20
N ALA A 69 -0.83 1.42 13.48
CA ALA A 69 -1.36 1.10 12.17
C ALA A 69 -1.85 -0.34 12.17
N GLU A 70 -3.00 -0.56 11.55
CA GLU A 70 -3.48 -1.90 11.29
C GLU A 70 -3.10 -2.22 9.86
N VAL A 71 -2.39 -3.32 9.66
CA VAL A 71 -1.78 -3.64 8.38
C VAL A 71 -2.30 -4.97 7.86
N ILE A 72 -2.71 -4.98 6.61
CA ILE A 72 -3.13 -6.19 5.93
C ILE A 72 -2.24 -6.33 4.70
N LYS A 73 -1.70 -7.52 4.49
CA LYS A 73 -0.89 -7.76 3.30
C LYS A 73 -1.79 -7.90 2.09
N TYR A 74 -1.34 -7.36 0.98
CA TYR A 74 -2.11 -7.36 -0.26
C TYR A 74 -2.56 -8.78 -0.62
N ASP A 75 -1.63 -9.73 -0.54
CA ASP A 75 -1.95 -11.11 -0.90
C ASP A 75 -3.04 -11.70 -0.03
N ASP A 76 -3.01 -11.39 1.25
CA ASP A 76 -4.05 -11.88 2.16
C ASP A 76 -5.40 -11.28 1.83
N TYR A 77 -5.42 -10.00 1.49
CA TYR A 77 -6.66 -9.33 1.15
C TYR A 77 -7.27 -9.93 -0.12
N VAL A 78 -6.44 -10.15 -1.12
CA VAL A 78 -6.90 -10.72 -2.38
C VAL A 78 -7.41 -12.14 -2.17
N THR A 79 -6.67 -12.93 -1.40
CA THR A 79 -7.01 -14.33 -1.17
C THR A 79 -8.30 -14.48 -0.38
N LEU A 80 -8.48 -13.66 0.65
CA LEU A 80 -9.61 -13.80 1.56
C LEU A 80 -10.80 -12.94 1.17
N GLY A 81 -10.60 -11.94 0.33
CA GLY A 81 -11.68 -11.23 -0.30
C GLY A 81 -12.18 -9.98 0.40
N SER A 82 -11.89 -9.80 1.68
CA SER A 82 -12.37 -8.62 2.39
C SER A 82 -11.56 -8.41 3.66
N GLU A 83 -11.63 -7.18 4.20
CA GLU A 83 -10.97 -6.88 5.46
C GLU A 83 -11.52 -7.73 6.60
N ALA A 84 -12.83 -7.93 6.61
CA ALA A 84 -13.45 -8.73 7.67
C ALA A 84 -12.93 -10.15 7.65
N ALA A 85 -12.81 -10.73 6.46
CA ALA A 85 -12.31 -12.09 6.34
C ALA A 85 -10.85 -12.19 6.78
N VAL A 86 -10.07 -11.16 6.46
CA VAL A 86 -8.66 -11.12 6.87
C VAL A 86 -8.55 -11.08 8.39
N LYS A 87 -9.38 -10.25 9.01
CA LYS A 87 -9.40 -10.14 10.47
C LYS A 87 -9.79 -11.47 11.12
N GLU A 88 -10.81 -12.11 10.58
CA GLU A 88 -11.26 -13.38 11.10
C GLU A 88 -10.20 -14.45 10.99
N ALA A 89 -9.42 -14.39 9.93
CA ALA A 89 -8.36 -15.37 9.73
C ALA A 89 -7.11 -15.06 10.56
N GLY A 90 -7.11 -13.95 11.29
CA GLY A 90 -5.99 -13.58 12.12
C GLY A 90 -4.81 -13.07 11.32
N LYS A 91 -5.06 -12.54 10.13
CA LYS A 91 -3.99 -12.10 9.26
C LYS A 91 -3.75 -10.60 9.29
N MET A 92 -4.53 -9.85 10.05
CA MET A 92 -4.29 -8.43 10.20
C MET A 92 -3.33 -8.21 11.35
N SER A 93 -2.29 -7.41 11.14
CA SER A 93 -1.34 -7.13 12.20
C SER A 93 -1.52 -5.70 12.71
N VAL A 94 -1.15 -5.47 13.96
CA VAL A 94 -1.16 -4.14 14.56
C VAL A 94 0.29 -3.76 14.78
N GLU A 95 0.68 -2.63 14.19
CA GLU A 95 2.08 -2.24 14.17
C GLU A 95 2.26 -0.86 14.79
N GLY A 96 3.40 -0.66 15.39
CA GLY A 96 3.72 0.60 16.06
C GLY A 96 4.57 1.51 15.20
N LYS A 97 5.19 2.48 15.87
CA LYS A 97 5.93 3.56 15.21
C LYS A 97 7.17 3.09 14.48
N GLU A 98 7.65 1.92 14.81
CA GLU A 98 8.90 1.43 14.21
C GLU A 98 8.67 0.53 13.01
N TYR A 99 7.42 0.28 12.66
CA TYR A 99 7.11 -0.60 11.54
C TYR A 99 7.56 0.03 10.23
N ILE A 100 8.31 -0.72 9.45
CA ILE A 100 8.74 -0.27 8.13
C ILE A 100 7.71 -0.76 7.13
N VAL A 101 7.05 0.19 6.47
CA VAL A 101 5.96 -0.11 5.55
C VAL A 101 6.50 -0.84 4.32
N GLN A 102 5.76 -1.83 3.86
CA GLN A 102 6.15 -2.65 2.72
C GLN A 102 5.29 -2.32 1.52
N ASP A 103 5.84 -2.54 0.33
CA ASP A 103 5.12 -2.30 -0.90
C ASP A 103 3.86 -3.16 -0.93
N GLY A 104 2.74 -2.52 -1.23
CA GLY A 104 1.46 -3.24 -1.31
C GLY A 104 0.70 -3.36 -0.01
N ASP A 105 1.27 -2.87 1.10
CA ASP A 105 0.55 -2.93 2.38
C ASP A 105 -0.77 -2.16 2.29
N ILE A 106 -1.81 -2.72 2.89
CA ILE A 106 -3.09 -2.04 3.04
C ILE A 106 -3.14 -1.60 4.49
N MET A 107 -3.24 -0.29 4.72
CA MET A 107 -3.03 0.27 6.05
C MET A 107 -4.23 1.06 6.52
N HIS A 108 -4.46 0.98 7.81
CA HIS A 108 -5.49 1.77 8.48
C HIS A 108 -4.81 2.43 9.68
N PHE A 109 -4.66 3.74 9.61
CA PHE A 109 -3.92 4.46 10.64
C PHE A 109 -4.87 4.89 11.77
N ARG A 110 -4.41 4.69 13.01
CA ARG A 110 -5.10 5.23 14.17
C ARG A 110 -4.28 6.38 14.70
N PHE A 111 -4.90 7.50 14.88
CA PHE A 111 -4.18 8.70 15.31
C PHE A 111 -5.08 9.51 16.24
N ASN A 112 -4.42 10.39 16.98
CA ASN A 112 -5.11 11.27 17.93
C ASN A 112 -4.58 12.67 17.68
N VAL A 113 -5.47 13.56 17.27
CA VAL A 113 -5.08 14.93 16.91
C VAL A 113 -5.72 15.93 17.84
#